data_4d3a830dfed05e4220bd1e8e84cf32de
#
_entry.id   4d3a830dfed05e4220bd1e8e84cf32de
#
_cell.length_a   1.000
_cell.length_b   1.000
_cell.length_c   1.000
_cell.angle_alpha   90.00
_cell.angle_beta   90.00
_cell.angle_gamma   90.00
#
_symmetry.space_group_name_H-M   'P 1'
#
loop_
_entity.id
_entity.type
_entity.pdbx_description
1 polymer ?
#
loop_
_entity_poly.entity_id
_entity_poly.type
_entity_poly.pdbx_seq_one_letter_code
_entity_poly.pdbx_strand_id
1 'polypeptide(L)'
;MFHSISAFCNAGVDILGDSSFTRYVNTPVITITTTMLVILSGLGYPVWIDLAKNIKMTIQSKGKRPVGRTITRLSLQSKIVLTMTLFLLTLGTVGFYLLEHHNPATMGTLNAAGKFQAAFFQSVTTRTAGFASVSQSGLTNGSKLLASMLMIIGGSPAGTAGGIKTTTVAVLLLTAISVLRGNKDTECYGRKITFEIIRVGITIT
;
A
#
# COMPACT_ATOMS: atom_id res chain seq x y z
N MET A 1 -13.95 -11.61 -14.26
CA MET A 1 -14.92 -11.18 -13.25
C MET A 1 -14.58 -11.64 -11.85
N PHE A 2 -14.50 -12.95 -11.55
CA PHE A 2 -14.21 -13.45 -10.20
C PHE A 2 -12.96 -12.81 -9.56
N HIS A 3 -11.79 -12.91 -10.20
CA HIS A 3 -10.54 -12.35 -9.69
C HIS A 3 -10.56 -10.82 -9.51
N SER A 4 -11.31 -10.09 -10.35
CA SER A 4 -11.43 -8.64 -10.20
C SER A 4 -12.21 -8.26 -8.95
N ILE A 5 -13.26 -9.02 -8.61
CA ILE A 5 -14.04 -8.83 -7.39
C ILE A 5 -13.18 -9.23 -6.18
N SER A 6 -12.54 -10.40 -6.24
CA SER A 6 -11.64 -10.88 -5.17
C SER A 6 -10.50 -9.90 -4.89
N ALA A 7 -9.87 -9.33 -5.94
CA ALA A 7 -8.82 -8.33 -5.83
C ALA A 7 -9.33 -7.01 -5.23
N PHE A 8 -10.49 -6.55 -5.66
CA PHE A 8 -11.07 -5.31 -5.13
C PHE A 8 -11.54 -5.45 -3.68
N CYS A 9 -12.02 -6.63 -3.29
CA CYS A 9 -12.39 -6.92 -1.90
C CYS A 9 -11.19 -7.28 -1.01
N ASN A 10 -9.96 -7.35 -1.54
CA ASN A 10 -8.77 -7.86 -0.84
C ASN A 10 -9.02 -9.25 -0.21
N ALA A 11 -9.80 -10.10 -0.88
CA ALA A 11 -10.17 -11.40 -0.37
C ALA A 11 -9.11 -12.48 -0.61
N GLY A 12 -8.27 -12.31 -1.64
CA GLY A 12 -7.19 -13.24 -1.99
C GLY A 12 -7.64 -14.63 -2.45
N VAL A 13 -8.95 -14.80 -2.64
CA VAL A 13 -9.51 -16.06 -3.15
C VAL A 13 -9.33 -16.10 -4.66
N ASP A 14 -8.77 -17.19 -5.17
CA ASP A 14 -8.64 -17.44 -6.59
C ASP A 14 -9.18 -18.82 -6.98
N ILE A 15 -9.41 -19.01 -8.28
CA ILE A 15 -9.89 -20.27 -8.87
C ILE A 15 -8.79 -20.94 -9.71
N LEU A 16 -7.53 -20.50 -9.57
CA LEU A 16 -6.39 -20.98 -10.36
C LEU A 16 -5.68 -22.16 -9.68
N GLY A 17 -6.13 -22.56 -8.48
CA GLY A 17 -5.55 -23.61 -7.67
C GLY A 17 -4.22 -23.18 -7.03
N ASP A 18 -3.40 -24.17 -6.64
CA ASP A 18 -2.19 -23.97 -5.85
C ASP A 18 -1.15 -23.03 -6.46
N SER A 19 -1.22 -22.81 -7.77
CA SER A 19 -0.28 -21.93 -8.48
C SER A 19 -0.66 -20.43 -8.43
N SER A 20 -1.88 -20.08 -8.02
CA SER A 20 -2.39 -18.71 -8.03
C SER A 20 -1.98 -17.96 -9.33
N PHE A 21 -1.43 -16.75 -9.25
CA PHE A 21 -1.00 -15.97 -10.41
C PHE A 21 0.44 -16.27 -10.88
N THR A 22 1.11 -17.31 -10.38
CA THR A 22 2.50 -17.61 -10.76
C THR A 22 2.68 -17.87 -12.26
N ARG A 23 1.67 -18.47 -12.92
CA ARG A 23 1.69 -18.69 -14.37
C ARG A 23 1.58 -17.40 -15.19
N TYR A 24 1.06 -16.33 -14.59
CA TYR A 24 0.80 -15.05 -15.24
C TYR A 24 1.80 -13.97 -14.86
N VAL A 25 2.91 -14.33 -14.19
CA VAL A 25 3.95 -13.38 -13.76
C VAL A 25 4.50 -12.54 -14.91
N ASN A 26 4.60 -13.12 -16.11
CA ASN A 26 5.05 -12.45 -17.34
C ASN A 26 3.93 -11.78 -18.13
N THR A 27 2.70 -11.75 -17.61
CA THR A 27 1.55 -11.12 -18.29
C THR A 27 1.22 -9.78 -17.61
N PRO A 28 1.76 -8.65 -18.12
CA PRO A 28 1.65 -7.34 -17.45
C PRO A 28 0.21 -6.91 -17.23
N VAL A 29 -0.68 -7.21 -18.19
CA VAL A 29 -2.09 -6.80 -18.13
C VAL A 29 -2.77 -7.38 -16.88
N ILE A 30 -2.58 -8.67 -16.61
CA ILE A 30 -3.22 -9.35 -15.47
C ILE A 30 -2.65 -8.84 -14.15
N THR A 31 -1.32 -8.80 -14.04
CA THR A 31 -0.65 -8.42 -12.79
C THR A 31 -0.84 -6.94 -12.46
N ILE A 32 -0.76 -6.03 -13.45
CA ILE A 32 -0.98 -4.59 -13.24
C ILE A 32 -2.46 -4.33 -12.89
N THR A 33 -3.40 -4.96 -13.59
CA THR A 33 -4.83 -4.79 -13.28
C THR A 33 -5.15 -5.25 -11.87
N THR A 34 -4.66 -6.43 -11.47
CA THR A 34 -4.88 -6.96 -10.13
C THR A 34 -4.27 -6.07 -9.05
N THR A 35 -3.01 -5.64 -9.22
CA THR A 35 -2.34 -4.74 -8.26
C THR A 35 -3.03 -3.39 -8.15
N MET A 36 -3.50 -2.82 -9.27
CA MET A 36 -4.25 -1.57 -9.25
C MET A 36 -5.56 -1.71 -8.49
N LEU A 37 -6.34 -2.78 -8.71
CA LEU A 37 -7.58 -3.02 -7.97
C LEU A 37 -7.33 -3.12 -6.46
N VAL A 38 -6.30 -3.86 -6.05
CA VAL A 38 -5.92 -4.00 -4.64
C VAL A 38 -5.50 -2.65 -4.03
N ILE A 39 -4.67 -1.86 -4.73
CA ILE A 39 -4.25 -0.54 -4.23
C ILE A 39 -5.45 0.39 -4.12
N LEU A 40 -6.30 0.45 -5.14
CA LEU A 40 -7.46 1.34 -5.18
C LEU A 40 -8.45 1.04 -4.06
N SER A 41 -8.72 -0.22 -3.79
CA SER A 41 -9.61 -0.64 -2.69
C SER A 41 -8.99 -0.42 -1.31
N GLY A 42 -7.67 -0.60 -1.19
CA GLY A 42 -6.92 -0.39 0.05
C GLY A 42 -6.76 1.07 0.48
N LEU A 43 -6.97 2.05 -0.42
CA LEU A 43 -6.90 3.48 -0.08
C LEU A 43 -8.05 3.95 0.82
N GLY A 44 -9.19 3.27 0.79
CA GLY A 44 -10.35 3.59 1.59
C GLY A 44 -11.26 4.67 1.01
N TYR A 45 -12.55 4.55 1.33
CA TYR A 45 -13.61 5.40 0.79
C TYR A 45 -13.44 6.90 1.07
N PRO A 46 -12.99 7.36 2.27
CA PRO A 46 -12.81 8.78 2.54
C PRO A 46 -11.79 9.45 1.60
N VAL A 47 -10.73 8.73 1.24
CA VAL A 47 -9.70 9.24 0.31
C VAL A 47 -10.29 9.43 -1.08
N TRP A 48 -11.14 8.51 -1.52
CA TRP A 48 -11.83 8.61 -2.82
C TRP A 48 -12.75 9.80 -2.90
N ILE A 49 -13.56 10.05 -1.87
CA ILE A 49 -14.46 11.22 -1.82
C ILE A 49 -13.63 12.50 -1.87
N ASP A 50 -12.55 12.57 -1.10
CA ASP A 50 -11.70 13.75 -1.02
C ASP A 50 -11.02 14.02 -2.37
N LEU A 51 -10.49 12.99 -3.02
CA LEU A 51 -9.92 13.09 -4.37
C LEU A 51 -10.97 13.54 -5.39
N ALA A 52 -12.15 12.91 -5.42
CA ALA A 52 -13.23 13.25 -6.35
C ALA A 52 -13.69 14.70 -6.18
N LYS A 53 -13.86 15.19 -4.94
CA LYS A 53 -14.21 16.58 -4.65
C LYS A 53 -13.14 17.54 -5.18
N ASN A 54 -11.87 17.27 -4.92
CA ASN A 54 -10.76 18.12 -5.33
C ASN A 54 -10.59 18.12 -6.87
N ILE A 55 -10.74 16.97 -7.52
CA ILE A 55 -10.70 16.86 -8.99
C ILE A 55 -11.86 17.64 -9.60
N LYS A 56 -13.10 17.47 -9.10
CA LYS A 56 -14.27 18.20 -9.57
C LYS A 56 -14.07 19.72 -9.48
N MET A 57 -13.57 20.21 -8.35
CA MET A 57 -13.27 21.63 -8.16
C MET A 57 -12.19 22.14 -9.12
N THR A 58 -11.20 21.32 -9.45
CA THR A 58 -10.12 21.66 -10.39
C THR A 58 -10.66 21.75 -11.82
N ILE A 59 -11.48 20.81 -12.24
CA ILE A 59 -12.12 20.80 -13.57
C ILE A 59 -13.04 22.02 -13.71
N GLN A 60 -13.88 22.31 -12.72
CA GLN A 60 -14.80 23.45 -12.73
C GLN A 60 -14.07 24.82 -12.78
N SER A 61 -12.84 24.88 -12.32
CA SER A 61 -12.02 26.10 -12.37
C SER A 61 -11.41 26.38 -13.77
N LYS A 62 -11.85 25.67 -14.82
CA LYS A 62 -11.40 25.82 -16.23
C LYS A 62 -9.87 25.88 -16.38
N GLY A 63 -9.14 25.02 -15.69
CA GLY A 63 -7.69 24.92 -15.83
C GLY A 63 -6.87 26.08 -15.21
N LYS A 64 -7.50 27.07 -14.57
CA LYS A 64 -6.79 28.16 -13.88
C LYS A 64 -6.08 27.73 -12.58
N ARG A 65 -6.24 26.48 -12.15
CA ARG A 65 -5.63 25.95 -10.92
C ARG A 65 -4.52 24.96 -11.25
N PRO A 66 -3.27 25.19 -10.84
CA PRO A 66 -2.20 24.23 -11.03
C PRO A 66 -2.48 22.96 -10.18
N VAL A 67 -2.15 21.78 -10.74
CA VAL A 67 -2.36 20.46 -10.12
C VAL A 67 -1.74 20.38 -8.71
N GLY A 68 -0.61 21.06 -8.48
CA GLY A 68 0.02 21.12 -7.16
C GLY A 68 -0.87 21.70 -6.05
N ARG A 69 -1.76 22.65 -6.38
CA ARG A 69 -2.74 23.19 -5.40
C ARG A 69 -3.86 22.20 -5.07
N THR A 70 -4.13 21.24 -5.92
CA THR A 70 -5.12 20.17 -5.66
C THR A 70 -4.62 19.25 -4.57
N ILE A 71 -3.34 18.87 -4.61
CA ILE A 71 -2.71 18.00 -3.60
C ILE A 71 -2.62 18.70 -2.23
N THR A 72 -2.30 19.99 -2.21
CA THR A 72 -2.19 20.74 -0.94
C THR A 72 -3.53 20.89 -0.21
N ARG A 73 -4.66 20.80 -0.91
CA ARG A 73 -6.02 20.93 -0.36
C ARG A 73 -6.63 19.63 0.16
N LEU A 74 -5.97 18.48 -0.09
CA LEU A 74 -6.41 17.21 0.45
C LEU A 74 -6.47 17.27 1.98
N SER A 75 -7.39 16.53 2.55
CA SER A 75 -7.49 16.35 4.00
C SER A 75 -6.18 15.78 4.56
N LEU A 76 -5.91 16.03 5.84
CA LEU A 76 -4.72 15.48 6.50
C LEU A 76 -4.70 13.94 6.41
N GLN A 77 -5.86 13.32 6.62
CA GLN A 77 -6.01 11.87 6.49
C GLN A 77 -5.62 11.37 5.09
N SER A 78 -6.15 12.00 4.03
CA SER A 78 -5.83 11.61 2.65
C SER A 78 -4.34 11.75 2.33
N LYS A 79 -3.69 12.80 2.82
CA LYS A 79 -2.24 13.00 2.66
C LYS A 79 -1.45 11.89 3.34
N ILE A 80 -1.77 11.59 4.60
CA ILE A 80 -1.10 10.53 5.36
C ILE A 80 -1.28 9.18 4.67
N VAL A 81 -2.50 8.84 4.25
CA VAL A 81 -2.80 7.58 3.57
C VAL A 81 -2.01 7.45 2.27
N LEU A 82 -2.01 8.48 1.42
CA LEU A 82 -1.30 8.45 0.14
C LEU A 82 0.21 8.34 0.32
N THR A 83 0.79 9.12 1.23
CA THR A 83 2.24 9.10 1.48
C THR A 83 2.69 7.78 2.11
N MET A 84 1.95 7.25 3.10
CA MET A 84 2.27 5.96 3.71
C MET A 84 2.08 4.80 2.74
N THR A 85 1.03 4.83 1.92
CA THR A 85 0.82 3.81 0.88
C THR A 85 1.99 3.80 -0.11
N LEU A 86 2.38 4.96 -0.63
CA LEU A 86 3.51 5.07 -1.54
C LEU A 86 4.82 4.60 -0.87
N PHE A 87 5.06 5.02 0.36
CA PHE A 87 6.25 4.64 1.12
C PHE A 87 6.34 3.12 1.32
N LEU A 88 5.26 2.49 1.78
CA LEU A 88 5.23 1.04 2.01
C LEU A 88 5.35 0.24 0.71
N LEU A 89 4.71 0.69 -0.37
CA LEU A 89 4.83 0.04 -1.68
C LEU A 89 6.26 0.14 -2.23
N THR A 90 6.90 1.29 -2.12
CA THR A 90 8.29 1.47 -2.58
C THR A 90 9.26 0.66 -1.71
N LEU A 91 9.11 0.72 -0.38
CA LEU A 91 9.92 -0.06 0.57
C LEU A 91 9.81 -1.56 0.28
N GLY A 92 8.58 -2.08 0.13
CA GLY A 92 8.35 -3.48 -0.17
C GLY A 92 8.89 -3.87 -1.55
N THR A 93 8.63 -3.07 -2.60
CA THR A 93 9.12 -3.36 -3.95
C THR A 93 10.63 -3.42 -4.01
N VAL A 94 11.32 -2.42 -3.45
CA VAL A 94 12.78 -2.37 -3.40
C VAL A 94 13.32 -3.52 -2.54
N GLY A 95 12.71 -3.78 -1.38
CA GLY A 95 13.12 -4.86 -0.49
C GLY A 95 13.01 -6.24 -1.15
N PHE A 96 11.86 -6.58 -1.74
CA PHE A 96 11.69 -7.84 -2.46
C PHE A 96 12.60 -7.95 -3.68
N TYR A 97 12.76 -6.86 -4.43
CA TYR A 97 13.66 -6.86 -5.57
C TYR A 97 15.10 -7.17 -5.17
N LEU A 98 15.62 -6.54 -4.13
CA LEU A 98 16.99 -6.76 -3.67
C LEU A 98 17.21 -8.16 -3.08
N LEU A 99 16.23 -8.67 -2.32
CA LEU A 99 16.33 -9.97 -1.65
C LEU A 99 16.11 -11.16 -2.58
N GLU A 100 15.27 -11.01 -3.61
CA GLU A 100 14.88 -12.10 -4.51
C GLU A 100 15.52 -12.03 -5.90
N HIS A 101 16.26 -10.98 -6.21
CA HIS A 101 16.84 -10.75 -7.54
C HIS A 101 17.64 -11.93 -8.08
N HIS A 102 18.38 -12.62 -7.22
CA HIS A 102 19.23 -13.76 -7.57
C HIS A 102 18.60 -15.12 -7.25
N ASN A 103 17.43 -15.17 -6.62
CA ASN A 103 16.80 -16.41 -6.18
C ASN A 103 16.16 -17.15 -7.38
N PRO A 104 16.72 -18.30 -7.84
CA PRO A 104 16.18 -19.02 -8.98
C PRO A 104 14.80 -19.65 -8.71
N ALA A 105 14.42 -19.85 -7.43
CA ALA A 105 13.12 -20.40 -7.07
C ALA A 105 11.96 -19.40 -7.21
N THR A 106 12.26 -18.10 -7.33
CA THR A 106 11.24 -17.04 -7.40
C THR A 106 11.43 -16.11 -8.60
N MET A 107 12.41 -15.21 -8.55
CA MET A 107 12.58 -14.15 -9.55
C MET A 107 13.81 -14.33 -10.43
N GLY A 108 14.75 -15.20 -10.05
CA GLY A 108 16.06 -15.34 -10.72
C GLY A 108 15.97 -15.63 -12.21
N THR A 109 14.98 -16.41 -12.64
CA THR A 109 14.76 -16.80 -14.04
C THR A 109 14.04 -15.74 -14.89
N LEU A 110 13.49 -14.69 -14.25
CA LEU A 110 12.75 -13.64 -14.95
C LEU A 110 13.67 -12.59 -15.56
N ASN A 111 13.20 -11.94 -16.63
CA ASN A 111 13.87 -10.77 -17.18
C ASN A 111 13.76 -9.57 -16.22
N ALA A 112 14.52 -8.50 -16.43
CA ALA A 112 14.57 -7.34 -15.53
C ALA A 112 13.18 -6.71 -15.29
N ALA A 113 12.37 -6.59 -16.34
CA ALA A 113 11.00 -6.07 -16.24
C ALA A 113 10.09 -7.01 -15.42
N GLY A 114 10.20 -8.34 -15.67
CA GLY A 114 9.45 -9.35 -14.89
C GLY A 114 9.85 -9.38 -13.43
N LYS A 115 11.13 -9.24 -13.09
CA LYS A 115 11.62 -9.12 -11.71
C LYS A 115 11.01 -7.93 -10.99
N PHE A 116 11.01 -6.76 -11.62
CA PHE A 116 10.40 -5.56 -11.05
C PHE A 116 8.89 -5.74 -10.86
N GLN A 117 8.21 -6.28 -11.87
CA GLN A 117 6.78 -6.54 -11.82
C GLN A 117 6.42 -7.55 -10.72
N ALA A 118 7.17 -8.63 -10.56
CA ALA A 118 6.97 -9.62 -9.50
C ALA A 118 7.25 -9.02 -8.12
N ALA A 119 8.31 -8.22 -7.95
CA ALA A 119 8.61 -7.52 -6.71
C ALA A 119 7.51 -6.51 -6.32
N PHE A 120 7.01 -5.74 -7.30
CA PHE A 120 5.90 -4.83 -7.10
C PHE A 120 4.61 -5.56 -6.70
N PHE A 121 4.28 -6.64 -7.42
CA PHE A 121 3.13 -7.48 -7.08
C PHE A 121 3.24 -8.04 -5.66
N GLN A 122 4.42 -8.56 -5.29
CA GLN A 122 4.66 -9.10 -3.95
C GLN A 122 4.51 -8.03 -2.87
N SER A 123 5.00 -6.81 -3.12
CA SER A 123 4.79 -5.67 -2.21
C SER A 123 3.32 -5.29 -2.03
N VAL A 124 2.53 -5.36 -3.10
CA VAL A 124 1.08 -5.07 -3.04
C VAL A 124 0.33 -6.18 -2.32
N THR A 125 0.61 -7.45 -2.64
CA THR A 125 -0.13 -8.58 -2.08
C THR A 125 0.11 -8.77 -0.59
N THR A 126 1.29 -8.43 -0.06
CA THR A 126 1.57 -8.47 1.38
C THR A 126 0.73 -7.49 2.20
N ARG A 127 0.09 -6.53 1.57
CA ARG A 127 -0.87 -5.62 2.21
C ARG A 127 -2.29 -6.20 2.26
N THR A 128 -2.38 -7.46 2.68
CA THR A 128 -3.61 -8.25 2.94
C THR A 128 -4.44 -8.59 1.70
N ALA A 129 -3.82 -8.65 0.49
CA ALA A 129 -4.52 -9.05 -0.72
C ALA A 129 -4.59 -10.58 -0.91
N GLY A 130 -3.54 -11.33 -0.57
CA GLY A 130 -3.57 -12.80 -0.52
C GLY A 130 -3.20 -13.53 -1.82
N PHE A 131 -2.98 -12.84 -2.94
CA PHE A 131 -2.56 -13.46 -4.21
C PHE A 131 -1.05 -13.74 -4.26
N ALA A 132 -0.63 -14.75 -5.01
CA ALA A 132 0.77 -15.10 -5.18
C ALA A 132 1.18 -15.06 -6.66
N SER A 133 2.18 -14.22 -7.01
CA SER A 133 2.78 -14.20 -8.35
C SER A 133 4.09 -14.97 -8.44
N VAL A 134 4.67 -15.31 -7.28
CA VAL A 134 5.87 -16.14 -7.14
C VAL A 134 5.65 -17.19 -6.08
N SER A 135 6.43 -18.28 -6.09
CA SER A 135 6.34 -19.34 -5.08
C SER A 135 6.63 -18.77 -3.69
N GLN A 136 5.64 -18.80 -2.80
CA GLN A 136 5.79 -18.29 -1.43
C GLN A 136 6.72 -19.20 -0.58
N SER A 137 6.73 -20.50 -0.85
CA SER A 137 7.64 -21.45 -0.19
C SER A 137 9.10 -21.20 -0.60
N GLY A 138 9.34 -20.79 -1.85
CA GLY A 138 10.66 -20.50 -2.39
C GLY A 138 11.27 -19.16 -1.98
N LEU A 139 10.56 -18.31 -1.25
CA LEU A 139 11.09 -17.03 -0.77
C LEU A 139 12.26 -17.23 0.21
N THR A 140 13.25 -16.33 0.13
CA THR A 140 14.35 -16.25 1.08
C THR A 140 13.84 -15.91 2.48
N ASN A 141 14.61 -16.26 3.53
CA ASN A 141 14.22 -15.94 4.92
C ASN A 141 14.10 -14.43 5.15
N GLY A 142 14.95 -13.62 4.48
CA GLY A 142 14.86 -12.17 4.52
C GLY A 142 13.55 -11.65 3.92
N SER A 143 13.14 -12.19 2.78
CA SER A 143 11.87 -11.86 2.13
C SER A 143 10.66 -12.29 2.96
N LYS A 144 10.72 -13.45 3.62
CA LYS A 144 9.66 -13.91 4.54
C LYS A 144 9.52 -12.96 5.74
N LEU A 145 10.63 -12.51 6.31
CA LEU A 145 10.62 -11.53 7.41
C LEU A 145 10.05 -10.18 6.94
N LEU A 146 10.50 -9.67 5.78
CA LEU A 146 9.96 -8.44 5.20
C LEU A 146 8.46 -8.56 4.92
N ALA A 147 8.01 -9.68 4.34
CA ALA A 147 6.60 -9.96 4.09
C ALA A 147 5.79 -9.92 5.39
N SER A 148 6.26 -10.59 6.45
CA SER A 148 5.59 -10.60 7.76
C SER A 148 5.46 -9.20 8.35
N MET A 149 6.51 -8.38 8.27
CA MET A 149 6.46 -6.98 8.73
C MET A 149 5.45 -6.13 7.93
N LEU A 150 5.41 -6.31 6.60
CA LEU A 150 4.46 -5.58 5.75
C LEU A 150 3.01 -6.05 5.96
N MET A 151 2.79 -7.34 6.26
CA MET A 151 1.46 -7.89 6.53
C MET A 151 0.82 -7.34 7.81
N ILE A 152 1.63 -6.96 8.81
CA ILE A 152 1.13 -6.30 10.03
C ILE A 152 0.51 -4.95 9.67
N ILE A 153 1.10 -4.22 8.71
CA ILE A 153 0.64 -2.91 8.27
C ILE A 153 -0.33 -3.08 7.11
N GLY A 154 -1.62 -3.11 7.40
CA GLY A 154 -2.69 -3.26 6.41
C GLY A 154 -2.97 -1.99 5.60
N GLY A 155 -4.23 -1.85 5.17
CA GLY A 155 -4.68 -0.70 4.40
C GLY A 155 -5.09 0.50 5.26
N SER A 156 -5.72 1.47 4.61
CA SER A 156 -6.21 2.68 5.26
C SER A 156 -7.56 2.45 5.97
N PRO A 157 -7.95 3.35 6.88
CA PRO A 157 -9.28 3.31 7.49
C PRO A 157 -10.39 3.35 6.43
N ALA A 158 -11.43 2.55 6.65
CA ALA A 158 -12.56 2.38 5.72
C ALA A 158 -12.15 1.87 4.32
N GLY A 159 -11.00 1.21 4.21
CA GLY A 159 -10.60 0.38 3.06
C GLY A 159 -10.96 -1.08 3.29
N THR A 160 -10.83 -1.90 2.26
CA THR A 160 -11.11 -3.35 2.31
C THR A 160 -10.01 -4.17 2.96
N ALA A 161 -8.80 -3.60 3.09
CA ALA A 161 -7.64 -4.28 3.66
C ALA A 161 -7.71 -4.39 5.19
N GLY A 162 -7.28 -5.55 5.72
CA GLY A 162 -7.15 -5.84 7.15
C GLY A 162 -5.92 -5.19 7.80
N GLY A 163 -5.51 -5.72 8.96
CA GLY A 163 -4.30 -5.29 9.68
C GLY A 163 -4.39 -3.93 10.36
N ILE A 164 -3.27 -3.51 10.98
CA ILE A 164 -3.14 -2.19 11.61
C ILE A 164 -3.26 -1.13 10.53
N LYS A 165 -4.12 -0.13 10.76
CA LYS A 165 -4.37 0.89 9.74
C LYS A 165 -3.14 1.75 9.47
N THR A 166 -2.88 2.05 8.19
CA THR A 166 -1.73 2.87 7.78
C THR A 166 -1.66 4.21 8.48
N THR A 167 -2.83 4.84 8.77
CA THR A 167 -2.89 6.09 9.53
C THR A 167 -2.43 5.92 10.97
N THR A 168 -2.77 4.82 11.62
CA THR A 168 -2.33 4.51 12.99
C THR A 168 -0.82 4.36 13.04
N VAL A 169 -0.25 3.55 12.13
CA VAL A 169 1.20 3.38 12.04
C VAL A 169 1.90 4.71 11.76
N ALA A 170 1.35 5.52 10.85
CA ALA A 170 1.91 6.84 10.55
C ALA A 170 1.93 7.75 11.78
N VAL A 171 0.82 7.82 12.52
CA VAL A 171 0.71 8.65 13.72
C VAL A 171 1.69 8.17 14.79
N LEU A 172 1.80 6.86 15.01
CA LEU A 172 2.73 6.30 15.99
C LEU A 172 4.19 6.60 15.62
N LEU A 173 4.58 6.42 14.36
CA LEU A 173 5.93 6.74 13.88
C LEU A 173 6.24 8.23 14.02
N LEU A 174 5.31 9.10 13.64
CA LEU A 174 5.49 10.55 13.76
C LEU A 174 5.59 10.98 15.23
N THR A 175 4.81 10.36 16.11
CA THR A 175 4.87 10.61 17.55
C THR A 175 6.22 10.17 18.11
N ALA A 176 6.68 8.97 17.76
CA ALA A 176 7.99 8.49 18.18
C ALA A 176 9.13 9.43 17.72
N ILE A 177 9.11 9.87 16.47
CA ILE A 177 10.08 10.82 15.93
C ILE A 177 10.00 12.18 16.65
N SER A 178 8.77 12.66 16.93
CA SER A 178 8.57 13.94 17.65
C SER A 178 9.15 13.89 19.06
N VAL A 179 8.92 12.80 19.79
CA VAL A 179 9.48 12.57 21.14
C VAL A 179 11.00 12.49 21.10
N LEU A 180 11.58 11.74 20.14
CA LEU A 180 13.03 11.64 19.98
C LEU A 180 13.69 13.00 19.65
N ARG A 181 12.96 13.91 19.00
CA ARG A 181 13.43 15.27 18.71
C ARG A 181 13.17 16.26 19.85
N GLY A 182 12.58 15.82 20.96
CA GLY A 182 12.27 16.67 22.10
C GLY A 182 11.11 17.65 21.88
N ASN A 183 10.30 17.45 20.84
CA ASN A 183 9.14 18.30 20.58
C ASN A 183 7.99 17.93 21.53
N LYS A 184 7.31 18.95 22.08
CA LYS A 184 6.16 18.75 22.97
C LYS A 184 4.90 18.26 22.24
N ASP A 185 4.77 18.60 20.96
CA ASP A 185 3.61 18.29 20.14
C ASP A 185 4.00 17.45 18.91
N THR A 186 3.13 16.53 18.51
CA THR A 186 3.30 15.81 17.25
C THR A 186 2.64 16.61 16.14
N GLU A 187 3.42 17.02 15.15
CA GLU A 187 2.93 17.77 13.99
C GLU A 187 3.07 16.93 12.71
N CYS A 188 2.04 17.01 11.85
CA CYS A 188 2.05 16.40 10.54
C CYS A 188 1.47 17.39 9.52
N TYR A 189 2.24 17.69 8.46
CA TYR A 189 1.86 18.68 7.44
C TYR A 189 1.44 20.05 8.00
N GLY A 190 2.13 20.54 9.07
CA GLY A 190 1.83 21.81 9.72
C GLY A 190 0.53 21.82 10.54
N ARG A 191 -0.01 20.65 10.90
CA ARG A 191 -1.16 20.50 11.79
C ARG A 191 -0.77 19.68 13.01
N LYS A 192 -1.16 20.14 14.20
CA LYS A 192 -0.99 19.37 15.44
C LYS A 192 -1.93 18.17 15.45
N ILE A 193 -1.40 17.01 15.84
CA ILE A 193 -2.18 15.81 16.10
C ILE A 193 -2.51 15.82 17.59
N THR A 194 -3.80 15.84 17.92
CA THR A 194 -4.27 15.86 19.30
C THR A 194 -3.89 14.56 20.00
N PHE A 195 -3.50 14.64 21.26
CA PHE A 195 -3.11 13.48 22.08
C PHE A 195 -4.21 12.41 22.14
N GLU A 196 -5.48 12.81 22.09
CA GLU A 196 -6.62 11.89 22.02
C GLU A 196 -6.55 10.96 20.79
N ILE A 197 -6.18 11.48 19.61
CA ILE A 197 -6.05 10.69 18.38
C ILE A 197 -4.91 9.68 18.53
N ILE A 198 -3.81 10.09 19.15
CA ILE A 198 -2.66 9.20 19.42
C ILE A 198 -3.09 8.08 20.38
N ARG A 199 -3.79 8.43 21.46
CA ARG A 199 -4.29 7.47 22.45
C ARG A 199 -5.25 6.45 21.82
N VAL A 200 -6.21 6.91 21.01
CA VAL A 200 -7.14 6.01 20.29
C VAL A 200 -6.35 5.10 19.34
N GLY A 201 -5.35 5.64 18.62
CA GLY A 201 -4.46 4.84 17.77
C GLY A 201 -3.78 3.72 18.53
N ILE A 202 -3.21 3.98 19.70
CA ILE A 202 -2.54 3.00 20.56
C ILE A 202 -3.54 1.94 21.08
N THR A 203 -4.78 2.34 21.40
CA THR A 203 -5.78 1.42 21.98
C THR A 203 -6.32 0.43 20.95
N ILE A 204 -6.32 0.79 19.65
CA ILE A 204 -6.83 -0.04 18.54
C ILE A 204 -5.75 -0.97 17.98
N THR A 205 -4.48 -0.77 18.31
CA THR A 205 -3.34 -1.58 17.86
C THR A 205 -3.03 -2.71 18.80
#